data_eb65b4c685f715dcd206335666b28e46
#
_entry.id   eb65b4c685f715dcd206335666b28e46
#
_cell.length_a   1.000
_cell.length_b   1.000
_cell.length_c   1.000
_cell.angle_alpha   90.00
_cell.angle_beta   90.00
_cell.angle_gamma   90.00
#
_symmetry.space_group_name_H-M   'P 1'
#
loop_
_entity.id
_entity.type
_entity.pdbx_description
1 polymer ?
#
loop_
_entity_poly.entity_id
_entity_poly.type
_entity_poly.pdbx_seq_one_letter_code
_entity_poly.pdbx_strand_id
1 'polypeptide(L)'
;MDAYFEGTLPTFSAQHPEIFSSRGKTAGELKSEYKQASIMIDRAVKDPVFMQYMAGDKQVIMTGEIEGVPVKIKIDSADGRRITDLKTVKSITETFYAKDLGQRLNFCEWWGYDLQAAVYREIYRQNTGDLLPFYICAVSKDKTDNIPHPRIKVIEVPPLMMDEKLVEVKNNIVKIQRIKDGDIEPLRCEVCDYCADTEILDGPVSMDMLMGEI
;
A
#
# COMPACT_ATOMS: atom_id res chain seq x y z
N MET A 1 12.77 3.86 -3.40
CA MET A 1 11.95 5.07 -3.13
C MET A 1 12.03 5.42 -1.65
N ASP A 2 11.53 4.58 -0.76
CA ASP A 2 11.43 4.86 0.68
C ASP A 2 12.78 5.30 1.28
N ALA A 3 13.84 4.52 1.10
CA ALA A 3 15.18 4.85 1.59
C ALA A 3 15.70 6.24 1.17
N TYR A 4 15.27 6.76 0.01
CA TYR A 4 15.61 8.12 -0.41
C TYR A 4 14.87 9.16 0.44
N PHE A 5 13.55 9.02 0.54
CA PHE A 5 12.72 9.99 1.28
C PHE A 5 12.92 9.91 2.80
N GLU A 6 13.40 8.77 3.30
CA GLU A 6 13.84 8.57 4.68
C GLU A 6 15.24 9.13 4.98
N GLY A 7 16.02 9.47 3.94
CA GLY A 7 17.41 9.89 4.10
C GLY A 7 18.38 8.73 4.38
N THR A 8 17.94 7.48 4.21
CA THR A 8 18.72 6.25 4.52
C THR A 8 19.36 5.61 3.29
N LEU A 9 19.26 6.22 2.11
CA LEU A 9 19.71 5.65 0.85
C LEU A 9 21.19 5.21 0.85
N PRO A 10 22.16 5.94 1.44
CA PRO A 10 23.55 5.49 1.51
C PRO A 10 23.70 4.18 2.30
N THR A 11 23.04 4.09 3.45
CA THR A 11 23.04 2.88 4.30
C THR A 11 22.36 1.70 3.59
N PHE A 12 21.22 1.96 2.97
CA PHE A 12 20.50 0.97 2.16
C PHE A 12 21.39 0.44 1.04
N SER A 13 22.06 1.31 0.28
CA SER A 13 22.94 0.90 -0.82
C SER A 13 24.14 0.07 -0.34
N ALA A 14 24.69 0.37 0.83
CA ALA A 14 25.78 -0.39 1.42
C ALA A 14 25.34 -1.79 1.91
N GLN A 15 24.12 -1.90 2.42
CA GLN A 15 23.55 -3.16 2.91
C GLN A 15 23.00 -4.06 1.78
N HIS A 16 22.77 -3.49 0.59
CA HIS A 16 22.16 -4.16 -0.56
C HIS A 16 23.07 -4.10 -1.81
N PRO A 17 24.27 -4.71 -1.77
CA PRO A 17 25.17 -4.72 -2.93
C PRO A 17 24.57 -5.39 -4.17
N GLU A 18 23.57 -6.25 -3.98
CA GLU A 18 22.83 -6.93 -5.05
C GLU A 18 22.06 -5.98 -5.98
N ILE A 19 21.83 -4.72 -5.58
CA ILE A 19 21.19 -3.71 -6.45
C ILE A 19 22.12 -3.24 -7.59
N PHE A 20 23.40 -3.48 -7.44
CA PHE A 20 24.40 -3.13 -8.46
C PHE A 20 24.76 -4.34 -9.33
N SER A 21 25.14 -4.06 -10.57
CA SER A 21 25.68 -5.06 -11.46
C SER A 21 27.08 -5.47 -11.00
N SER A 22 27.33 -6.77 -10.94
CA SER A 22 28.63 -7.33 -10.47
C SER A 22 29.56 -7.74 -11.61
N ARG A 23 29.11 -7.70 -12.89
CA ARG A 23 29.85 -8.26 -14.03
C ARG A 23 29.83 -7.35 -15.26
N GLY A 24 30.84 -7.50 -16.11
CA GLY A 24 30.92 -6.87 -17.41
C GLY A 24 31.16 -5.36 -17.37
N LYS A 25 30.81 -4.68 -18.46
CA LYS A 25 31.00 -3.23 -18.61
C LYS A 25 30.15 -2.37 -17.68
N THR A 26 29.10 -2.94 -17.11
CA THR A 26 28.17 -2.26 -16.19
C THR A 26 28.46 -2.54 -14.73
N ALA A 27 29.58 -3.19 -14.40
CA ALA A 27 29.95 -3.47 -13.01
C ALA A 27 29.97 -2.18 -12.17
N GLY A 28 29.27 -2.18 -11.04
CA GLY A 28 29.10 -1.01 -10.17
C GLY A 28 27.95 -0.07 -10.55
N GLU A 29 27.29 -0.25 -11.70
CA GLU A 29 26.08 0.49 -12.03
C GLU A 29 24.83 -0.17 -11.42
N LEU A 30 23.81 0.65 -11.14
CA LEU A 30 22.49 0.13 -10.75
C LEU A 30 21.90 -0.80 -11.82
N LYS A 31 21.33 -1.90 -11.41
CA LYS A 31 20.53 -2.76 -12.31
C LYS A 31 19.31 -1.98 -12.84
N SER A 32 18.73 -2.43 -13.94
CA SER A 32 17.67 -1.73 -14.68
C SER A 32 16.44 -1.36 -13.82
N GLU A 33 16.03 -2.25 -12.95
CA GLU A 33 14.91 -2.03 -12.04
C GLU A 33 15.17 -0.91 -11.03
N TYR A 34 16.40 -0.78 -10.54
CA TYR A 34 16.82 0.29 -9.62
C TYR A 34 17.12 1.60 -10.35
N LYS A 35 17.56 1.54 -11.62
CA LYS A 35 17.64 2.73 -12.50
C LYS A 35 16.24 3.33 -12.70
N GLN A 36 15.20 2.51 -12.84
CA GLN A 36 13.82 3.01 -12.88
C GLN A 36 13.43 3.72 -11.59
N ALA A 37 13.77 3.16 -10.42
CA ALA A 37 13.51 3.82 -9.14
C ALA A 37 14.22 5.18 -9.02
N SER A 38 15.46 5.31 -9.51
CA SER A 38 16.18 6.58 -9.57
C SER A 38 15.43 7.63 -10.41
N ILE A 39 14.97 7.25 -11.61
CA ILE A 39 14.19 8.14 -12.48
C ILE A 39 12.89 8.60 -11.81
N MET A 40 12.24 7.71 -11.06
CA MET A 40 11.02 8.03 -10.29
C MET A 40 11.32 9.02 -9.16
N ILE A 41 12.43 8.85 -8.45
CA ILE A 41 12.92 9.79 -7.43
C ILE A 41 13.17 11.16 -8.06
N ASP A 42 13.93 11.20 -9.15
CA ASP A 42 14.26 12.44 -9.87
C ASP A 42 13.01 13.18 -10.35
N ARG A 43 11.95 12.45 -10.73
CA ARG A 43 10.68 13.06 -11.10
C ARG A 43 9.96 13.67 -9.90
N ALA A 44 9.93 12.96 -8.77
CA ALA A 44 9.27 13.41 -7.56
C ALA A 44 9.96 14.65 -6.95
N VAL A 45 11.30 14.61 -6.87
CA VAL A 45 12.12 15.69 -6.29
C VAL A 45 12.01 17.01 -7.07
N LYS A 46 11.79 16.96 -8.38
CA LYS A 46 11.59 18.15 -9.23
C LYS A 46 10.28 18.87 -8.99
N ASP A 47 9.34 18.27 -8.27
CA ASP A 47 8.03 18.85 -8.02
C ASP A 47 7.97 19.43 -6.60
N PRO A 48 7.85 20.76 -6.45
CA PRO A 48 7.88 21.42 -5.14
C PRO A 48 6.67 21.07 -4.28
N VAL A 49 5.49 20.83 -4.89
CA VAL A 49 4.29 20.43 -4.16
C VAL A 49 4.47 19.03 -3.59
N PHE A 50 4.93 18.08 -4.40
CA PHE A 50 5.21 16.72 -3.93
C PHE A 50 6.20 16.74 -2.75
N MET A 51 7.29 17.48 -2.88
CA MET A 51 8.31 17.60 -1.83
C MET A 51 7.78 18.28 -0.57
N GLN A 52 6.90 19.26 -0.70
CA GLN A 52 6.23 19.91 0.44
C GLN A 52 5.39 18.91 1.24
N TYR A 53 4.67 18.01 0.58
CA TYR A 53 3.88 16.98 1.25
C TYR A 53 4.75 15.90 1.90
N MET A 54 5.94 15.67 1.36
CA MET A 54 6.90 14.72 1.91
C MET A 54 7.87 15.36 2.94
N ALA A 55 7.69 16.60 3.36
CA ALA A 55 8.68 17.33 4.19
C ALA A 55 8.58 17.09 5.70
N GLY A 56 7.58 16.36 6.19
CA GLY A 56 7.39 16.09 7.63
C GLY A 56 8.40 15.10 8.21
N ASP A 57 8.26 14.80 9.50
CA ASP A 57 9.02 13.79 10.22
C ASP A 57 8.83 12.41 9.57
N LYS A 58 9.93 11.67 9.45
CA LYS A 58 9.96 10.41 8.71
C LYS A 58 9.77 9.20 9.61
N GLN A 59 9.08 8.17 9.06
CA GLN A 59 8.97 6.85 9.68
C GLN A 59 8.45 6.92 11.12
N VAL A 60 7.44 7.77 11.34
CA VAL A 60 6.83 7.97 12.66
C VAL A 60 6.05 6.71 13.04
N ILE A 61 6.52 6.03 14.10
CA ILE A 61 5.90 4.81 14.61
C ILE A 61 4.97 5.19 15.76
N MET A 62 3.72 4.75 15.66
CA MET A 62 2.72 4.92 16.72
C MET A 62 2.00 3.60 16.97
N THR A 63 1.49 3.44 18.18
CA THR A 63 0.66 2.29 18.58
C THR A 63 -0.63 2.79 19.20
N GLY A 64 -1.66 1.99 19.10
CA GLY A 64 -2.97 2.25 19.69
C GLY A 64 -3.82 0.99 19.65
N GLU A 65 -5.12 1.15 19.83
CA GLU A 65 -6.06 0.03 19.81
C GLU A 65 -7.30 0.38 18.99
N ILE A 66 -7.81 -0.59 18.27
CA ILE A 66 -9.13 -0.50 17.62
C ILE A 66 -9.95 -1.69 18.12
N GLU A 67 -11.09 -1.41 18.77
CA GLU A 67 -11.95 -2.42 19.40
C GLU A 67 -11.18 -3.40 20.33
N GLY A 68 -10.20 -2.85 21.10
CA GLY A 68 -9.35 -3.63 22.01
C GLY A 68 -8.26 -4.46 21.34
N VAL A 69 -8.13 -4.39 20.02
CA VAL A 69 -7.05 -5.07 19.27
C VAL A 69 -5.87 -4.10 19.12
N PRO A 70 -4.66 -4.49 19.56
CA PRO A 70 -3.47 -3.67 19.40
C PRO A 70 -3.12 -3.42 17.92
N VAL A 71 -2.87 -2.17 17.57
CA VAL A 71 -2.49 -1.74 16.23
C VAL A 71 -1.20 -0.95 16.28
N LYS A 72 -0.28 -1.25 15.38
CA LYS A 72 0.96 -0.49 15.16
C LYS A 72 0.96 0.06 13.75
N ILE A 73 1.23 1.36 13.64
CA ILE A 73 1.39 2.04 12.36
C ILE A 73 2.80 2.59 12.20
N LYS A 74 3.19 2.83 10.95
CA LYS A 74 4.45 3.49 10.60
C LYS A 74 4.14 4.47 9.47
N ILE A 75 4.16 5.76 9.80
CA ILE A 75 3.81 6.85 8.88
C ILE A 75 5.07 7.29 8.14
N ASP A 76 5.00 7.40 6.81
CA ASP A 76 6.16 7.81 6.00
C ASP A 76 6.54 9.27 6.21
N SER A 77 5.55 10.16 6.39
CA SER A 77 5.80 11.56 6.68
C SER A 77 4.62 12.19 7.45
N ALA A 78 4.90 12.90 8.55
CA ALA A 78 3.91 13.67 9.29
C ALA A 78 4.50 15.02 9.73
N ASP A 79 3.76 16.12 9.60
CA ASP A 79 4.22 17.47 9.93
C ASP A 79 3.31 18.21 10.94
N GLY A 80 2.47 17.47 11.68
CA GLY A 80 1.52 18.03 12.64
C GLY A 80 0.31 18.74 12.00
N ARG A 81 0.24 18.81 10.67
CA ARG A 81 -0.88 19.37 9.90
C ARG A 81 -1.49 18.33 8.96
N ARG A 82 -0.74 17.30 8.62
CA ARG A 82 -1.16 16.21 7.71
C ARG A 82 -0.35 14.95 7.95
N ILE A 83 -0.93 13.84 7.55
CA ILE A 83 -0.28 12.54 7.42
C ILE A 83 -0.07 12.29 5.93
N THR A 84 1.11 11.86 5.54
CA THR A 84 1.44 11.57 4.14
C THR A 84 2.08 10.20 4.02
N ASP A 85 1.62 9.43 3.04
CA ASP A 85 2.09 8.08 2.73
C ASP A 85 2.61 8.03 1.29
N LEU A 86 3.78 7.45 1.09
CA LEU A 86 4.43 7.33 -0.22
C LEU A 86 4.03 6.02 -0.89
N LYS A 87 3.46 6.10 -2.07
CA LYS A 87 3.09 4.92 -2.85
C LYS A 87 3.81 4.85 -4.20
N THR A 88 4.45 3.72 -4.44
CA THR A 88 4.98 3.36 -5.75
C THR A 88 4.00 2.43 -6.44
N VAL A 89 3.39 2.88 -7.53
CA VAL A 89 2.30 2.18 -8.21
C VAL A 89 2.64 1.85 -9.67
N LYS A 90 1.98 0.87 -10.24
CA LYS A 90 2.15 0.52 -11.66
C LYS A 90 1.73 1.69 -12.54
N SER A 91 0.52 2.21 -12.33
CA SER A 91 -0.04 3.38 -13.00
C SER A 91 -1.00 4.12 -12.08
N ILE A 92 -1.04 5.45 -12.18
CA ILE A 92 -1.97 6.31 -11.43
C ILE A 92 -3.34 6.36 -12.10
N THR A 93 -3.40 6.10 -13.40
CA THR A 93 -4.62 6.22 -14.22
C THR A 93 -5.33 4.89 -14.45
N GLU A 94 -4.73 3.78 -14.02
CA GLU A 94 -5.34 2.45 -14.13
C GLU A 94 -6.55 2.32 -13.20
N THR A 95 -7.62 1.72 -13.68
CA THR A 95 -8.80 1.39 -12.90
C THR A 95 -9.07 -0.11 -12.98
N PHE A 96 -9.60 -0.68 -11.91
CA PHE A 96 -9.83 -2.10 -11.73
C PHE A 96 -11.33 -2.37 -11.62
N TYR A 97 -11.83 -3.43 -12.25
CA TYR A 97 -13.22 -3.79 -12.14
C TYR A 97 -13.44 -4.75 -10.96
N ALA A 98 -14.14 -4.28 -9.95
CA ALA A 98 -14.55 -5.08 -8.80
C ALA A 98 -15.85 -5.81 -9.14
N LYS A 99 -15.77 -7.13 -9.39
CA LYS A 99 -16.92 -7.95 -9.82
C LYS A 99 -18.00 -8.00 -8.76
N ASP A 100 -17.61 -8.12 -7.51
CA ASP A 100 -18.47 -8.17 -6.31
C ASP A 100 -19.25 -6.87 -6.08
N LEU A 101 -18.67 -5.72 -6.48
CA LEU A 101 -19.30 -4.41 -6.37
C LEU A 101 -19.97 -3.94 -7.66
N GLY A 102 -19.73 -4.62 -8.79
CA GLY A 102 -20.25 -4.24 -10.10
C GLY A 102 -19.75 -2.89 -10.63
N GLN A 103 -18.60 -2.39 -10.13
CA GLN A 103 -18.07 -1.07 -10.46
C GLN A 103 -16.56 -1.06 -10.67
N ARG A 104 -16.06 0.04 -11.26
CA ARG A 104 -14.63 0.26 -11.39
C ARG A 104 -14.11 1.09 -10.23
N LEU A 105 -13.01 0.62 -9.64
CA LEU A 105 -12.29 1.30 -8.57
C LEU A 105 -11.02 1.93 -9.12
N ASN A 106 -10.60 3.04 -8.54
CA ASN A 106 -9.27 3.59 -8.75
C ASN A 106 -8.21 2.76 -7.97
N PHE A 107 -6.94 3.02 -8.21
CA PHE A 107 -5.87 2.26 -7.59
C PHE A 107 -5.81 2.42 -6.04
N CYS A 108 -6.27 3.54 -5.49
CA CYS A 108 -6.28 3.74 -4.03
C CYS A 108 -7.30 2.83 -3.36
N GLU A 109 -8.51 2.78 -3.89
CA GLU A 109 -9.59 1.91 -3.41
C GLU A 109 -9.24 0.43 -3.64
N TRP A 110 -8.73 0.10 -4.84
CA TRP A 110 -8.38 -1.29 -5.20
C TRP A 110 -7.33 -1.90 -4.26
N TRP A 111 -6.34 -1.12 -3.85
CA TRP A 111 -5.27 -1.57 -2.95
C TRP A 111 -5.53 -1.25 -1.48
N GLY A 112 -6.71 -0.76 -1.12
CA GLY A 112 -7.11 -0.47 0.25
C GLY A 112 -6.32 0.65 0.93
N TYR A 113 -5.84 1.64 0.16
CA TYR A 113 -5.11 2.78 0.74
C TYR A 113 -6.04 3.73 1.50
N ASP A 114 -7.33 3.73 1.18
CA ASP A 114 -8.39 4.39 1.93
C ASP A 114 -8.57 3.76 3.33
N LEU A 115 -8.53 2.42 3.41
CA LEU A 115 -8.57 1.69 4.67
C LEU A 115 -7.30 1.94 5.50
N GLN A 116 -6.12 1.93 4.87
CA GLN A 116 -4.86 2.30 5.53
C GLN A 116 -4.94 3.72 6.10
N ALA A 117 -5.43 4.69 5.32
CA ALA A 117 -5.60 6.07 5.73
C ALA A 117 -6.51 6.20 6.97
N ALA A 118 -7.62 5.46 6.99
CA ALA A 118 -8.55 5.44 8.11
C ALA A 118 -7.88 4.95 9.41
N VAL A 119 -7.16 3.82 9.33
CA VAL A 119 -6.44 3.27 10.48
C VAL A 119 -5.34 4.22 10.96
N TYR A 120 -4.53 4.76 10.04
CA TYR A 120 -3.43 5.66 10.38
C TYR A 120 -3.92 6.94 11.05
N ARG A 121 -4.99 7.56 10.49
CA ARG A 121 -5.60 8.75 11.06
C ARG A 121 -6.16 8.49 12.47
N GLU A 122 -6.79 7.35 12.71
CA GLU A 122 -7.34 7.00 14.03
C GLU A 122 -6.23 6.77 15.06
N ILE A 123 -5.19 5.99 14.73
CA ILE A 123 -4.07 5.77 15.65
C ILE A 123 -3.29 7.06 15.91
N TYR A 124 -3.12 7.93 14.91
CA TYR A 124 -2.52 9.26 15.10
C TYR A 124 -3.36 10.08 16.08
N ARG A 125 -4.68 10.13 15.91
CA ARG A 125 -5.60 10.83 16.82
C ARG A 125 -5.51 10.31 18.24
N GLN A 126 -5.37 9.01 18.46
CA GLN A 126 -5.22 8.43 19.80
C GLN A 126 -3.92 8.90 20.50
N ASN A 127 -2.86 9.13 19.75
CA ASN A 127 -1.57 9.54 20.30
C ASN A 127 -1.43 11.06 20.50
N THR A 128 -2.09 11.87 19.68
CA THR A 128 -1.89 13.32 19.65
C THR A 128 -3.13 14.14 20.04
N GLY A 129 -4.32 13.55 19.91
CA GLY A 129 -5.60 14.25 20.02
C GLY A 129 -6.06 14.90 18.70
N ASP A 130 -5.20 14.99 17.68
CA ASP A 130 -5.47 15.70 16.43
C ASP A 130 -6.03 14.74 15.36
N LEU A 131 -7.05 15.21 14.65
CA LEU A 131 -7.65 14.50 13.50
C LEU A 131 -7.15 15.14 12.20
N LEU A 132 -6.01 14.66 11.69
CA LEU A 132 -5.34 15.25 10.54
C LEU A 132 -5.88 14.73 9.19
N PRO A 133 -5.81 15.53 8.11
CA PRO A 133 -6.02 15.05 6.76
C PRO A 133 -4.91 14.07 6.35
N PHE A 134 -5.29 13.10 5.49
CA PHE A 134 -4.38 12.07 4.98
C PHE A 134 -4.17 12.24 3.48
N TYR A 135 -2.92 12.18 3.05
CA TYR A 135 -2.52 12.31 1.66
C TYR A 135 -1.67 11.13 1.19
N ILE A 136 -1.88 10.74 -0.05
CA ILE A 136 -1.08 9.73 -0.75
C ILE A 136 -0.19 10.45 -1.76
N CYS A 137 1.12 10.37 -1.57
CA CYS A 137 2.11 10.79 -2.54
C CYS A 137 2.43 9.61 -3.48
N ALA A 138 1.78 9.57 -4.63
CA ALA A 138 1.91 8.46 -5.58
C ALA A 138 2.93 8.78 -6.69
N VAL A 139 3.80 7.80 -6.98
CA VAL A 139 4.73 7.82 -8.13
C VAL A 139 4.53 6.55 -8.94
N SER A 140 4.28 6.70 -10.25
CA SER A 140 4.02 5.56 -11.11
C SER A 140 5.28 4.98 -11.76
N LYS A 141 5.18 3.71 -12.18
CA LYS A 141 6.18 2.99 -12.99
C LYS A 141 5.88 3.08 -14.50
N ASP A 142 5.08 4.08 -14.92
CA ASP A 142 4.67 4.23 -16.32
C ASP A 142 5.87 4.26 -17.27
N LYS A 143 5.72 3.63 -18.43
CA LYS A 143 6.71 3.54 -19.51
C LYS A 143 6.04 3.74 -20.85
N THR A 144 6.77 4.36 -21.80
CA THR A 144 6.42 4.39 -23.20
C THR A 144 7.62 3.85 -23.97
N ASP A 145 7.43 2.84 -24.83
CA ASP A 145 8.49 2.15 -25.58
C ASP A 145 9.68 1.71 -24.69
N ASN A 146 9.36 1.15 -23.50
CA ASN A 146 10.31 0.76 -22.46
C ASN A 146 11.12 1.92 -21.80
N ILE A 147 10.83 3.16 -22.16
CA ILE A 147 11.43 4.34 -21.53
C ILE A 147 10.56 4.75 -20.33
N PRO A 148 11.11 4.88 -19.11
CA PRO A 148 10.37 5.32 -17.95
C PRO A 148 9.84 6.75 -18.08
N HIS A 149 8.55 6.94 -17.88
CA HIS A 149 7.87 8.24 -17.83
C HIS A 149 7.00 8.32 -16.58
N PRO A 150 7.60 8.36 -15.37
CA PRO A 150 6.82 8.32 -14.14
C PRO A 150 5.92 9.54 -14.00
N ARG A 151 4.68 9.29 -13.63
CA ARG A 151 3.70 10.31 -13.23
C ARG A 151 3.72 10.43 -11.72
N ILE A 152 3.37 11.60 -11.23
CA ILE A 152 3.22 11.86 -9.80
C ILE A 152 1.85 12.46 -9.50
N LYS A 153 1.32 12.19 -8.33
CA LYS A 153 0.13 12.82 -7.76
C LYS A 153 0.28 12.94 -6.25
N VAL A 154 -0.27 14.01 -5.71
CA VAL A 154 -0.63 14.12 -4.30
C VAL A 154 -2.15 14.01 -4.24
N ILE A 155 -2.65 13.02 -3.52
CA ILE A 155 -4.06 12.64 -3.51
C ILE A 155 -4.56 12.76 -2.07
N GLU A 156 -5.57 13.57 -1.85
CA GLU A 156 -6.27 13.62 -0.56
C GLU A 156 -7.24 12.44 -0.46
N VAL A 157 -7.21 11.75 0.67
CA VAL A 157 -8.23 10.75 1.00
C VAL A 157 -9.38 11.47 1.70
N PRO A 158 -10.60 11.46 1.13
CA PRO A 158 -11.73 12.19 1.69
C PRO A 158 -12.03 11.78 3.14
N PRO A 159 -12.27 12.73 4.06
CA PRO A 159 -12.58 12.43 5.45
C PRO A 159 -13.75 11.45 5.63
N LEU A 160 -14.84 11.62 4.87
CA LEU A 160 -15.99 10.73 4.92
C LEU A 160 -15.63 9.29 4.53
N MET A 161 -14.82 9.10 3.51
CA MET A 161 -14.35 7.78 3.09
C MET A 161 -13.53 7.11 4.20
N MET A 162 -12.65 7.87 4.87
CA MET A 162 -11.89 7.35 6.02
C MET A 162 -12.79 6.99 7.20
N ASP A 163 -13.86 7.75 7.46
CA ASP A 163 -14.81 7.46 8.53
C ASP A 163 -15.58 6.16 8.23
N GLU A 164 -16.04 5.97 6.99
CA GLU A 164 -16.70 4.74 6.53
C GLU A 164 -15.76 3.52 6.63
N LYS A 165 -14.52 3.67 6.19
CA LYS A 165 -13.51 2.60 6.27
C LYS A 165 -13.12 2.28 7.71
N LEU A 166 -13.10 3.24 8.62
CA LEU A 166 -12.87 2.98 10.03
C LEU A 166 -13.99 2.13 10.65
N VAL A 167 -15.25 2.36 10.27
CA VAL A 167 -16.38 1.51 10.67
C VAL A 167 -16.18 0.08 10.15
N GLU A 168 -15.76 -0.09 8.90
CA GLU A 168 -15.46 -1.40 8.32
C GLU A 168 -14.36 -2.11 9.11
N VAL A 169 -13.26 -1.40 9.46
CA VAL A 169 -12.20 -1.96 10.29
C VAL A 169 -12.71 -2.39 11.66
N LYS A 170 -13.45 -1.53 12.36
CA LYS A 170 -14.03 -1.84 13.68
C LYS A 170 -14.89 -3.08 13.68
N ASN A 171 -15.71 -3.25 12.64
CA ASN A 171 -16.60 -4.41 12.52
C ASN A 171 -15.87 -5.74 12.28
N ASN A 172 -14.63 -5.69 11.74
CA ASN A 172 -13.93 -6.89 11.33
C ASN A 172 -12.68 -7.21 12.15
N ILE A 173 -12.03 -6.23 12.77
CA ILE A 173 -10.69 -6.38 13.34
C ILE A 173 -10.62 -7.44 14.44
N VAL A 174 -11.64 -7.53 15.31
CA VAL A 174 -11.72 -8.54 16.39
C VAL A 174 -11.79 -9.94 15.81
N LYS A 175 -12.63 -10.13 14.77
CA LYS A 175 -12.74 -11.42 14.08
C LYS A 175 -11.41 -11.82 13.43
N ILE A 176 -10.75 -10.86 12.76
CA ILE A 176 -9.46 -11.09 12.11
C ILE A 176 -8.41 -11.47 13.16
N GLN A 177 -8.40 -10.78 14.33
CA GLN A 177 -7.46 -11.12 15.40
C GLN A 177 -7.70 -12.54 15.91
N ARG A 178 -8.93 -12.94 16.15
CA ARG A 178 -9.26 -14.31 16.59
C ARG A 178 -8.88 -15.38 15.57
N ILE A 179 -8.98 -15.09 14.26
CA ILE A 179 -8.47 -15.98 13.20
C ILE A 179 -6.94 -16.09 13.29
N LYS A 180 -6.24 -14.97 13.49
CA LYS A 180 -4.76 -14.96 13.62
C LYS A 180 -4.28 -15.71 14.86
N ASP A 181 -5.03 -15.67 15.93
CA ASP A 181 -4.73 -16.37 17.19
C ASP A 181 -5.08 -17.86 17.13
N GLY A 182 -5.77 -18.30 16.07
CA GLY A 182 -6.22 -19.69 15.90
C GLY A 182 -7.49 -20.05 16.69
N ASP A 183 -8.19 -19.05 17.24
CA ASP A 183 -9.43 -19.25 18.00
C ASP A 183 -10.61 -19.64 17.12
N ILE A 184 -10.61 -19.17 15.88
CA ILE A 184 -11.62 -19.49 14.88
C ILE A 184 -10.98 -19.74 13.52
N GLU A 185 -11.54 -20.69 12.78
CA GLU A 185 -11.12 -20.97 11.42
C GLU A 185 -11.55 -19.86 10.43
N PRO A 186 -10.71 -19.48 9.45
CA PRO A 186 -11.11 -18.57 8.40
C PRO A 186 -12.19 -19.21 7.52
N LEU A 187 -13.21 -18.42 7.15
CA LEU A 187 -14.19 -18.85 6.15
C LEU A 187 -13.52 -18.95 4.79
N ARG A 188 -13.69 -20.09 4.14
CA ARG A 188 -13.25 -20.28 2.76
C ARG A 188 -14.20 -19.56 1.81
N CYS A 189 -13.65 -18.80 0.88
CA CYS A 189 -14.45 -18.13 -0.15
C CYS A 189 -14.55 -18.93 -1.46
N GLU A 190 -13.78 -20.02 -1.56
CA GLU A 190 -13.66 -20.97 -2.69
C GLU A 190 -13.23 -20.35 -4.04
N VAL A 191 -12.81 -19.06 -4.04
CA VAL A 191 -12.45 -18.32 -5.26
C VAL A 191 -11.11 -17.61 -5.21
N CYS A 192 -10.47 -17.46 -4.03
CA CYS A 192 -9.16 -16.80 -3.90
C CYS A 192 -8.01 -17.81 -4.02
N ASP A 193 -6.81 -17.29 -4.26
CA ASP A 193 -5.59 -18.11 -4.42
C ASP A 193 -5.36 -19.02 -3.21
N TYR A 194 -5.58 -18.53 -1.99
CA TYR A 194 -5.45 -19.36 -0.77
C TYR A 194 -6.42 -20.55 -0.79
N CYS A 195 -7.68 -20.35 -1.18
CA CYS A 195 -8.66 -21.42 -1.26
C CYS A 195 -8.26 -22.43 -2.34
N ALA A 196 -7.82 -21.98 -3.50
CA ALA A 196 -7.35 -22.85 -4.57
C ALA A 196 -6.10 -23.66 -4.16
N ASP A 197 -5.12 -23.01 -3.53
CA ASP A 197 -3.85 -23.64 -3.12
C ASP A 197 -4.03 -24.63 -1.95
N THR A 198 -5.10 -24.49 -1.17
CA THR A 198 -5.37 -25.32 0.01
C THR A 198 -6.61 -26.20 -0.13
N GLU A 199 -7.12 -26.36 -1.35
CA GLU A 199 -8.25 -27.24 -1.63
C GLU A 199 -7.86 -28.69 -1.38
N ILE A 200 -8.72 -29.41 -0.63
CA ILE A 200 -8.63 -30.85 -0.44
C ILE A 200 -9.90 -31.46 -1.02
N LEU A 201 -9.72 -32.33 -1.99
CA LEU A 201 -10.86 -32.98 -2.67
C LEU A 201 -11.47 -34.07 -1.77
N ASP A 202 -12.78 -33.97 -1.56
CA ASP A 202 -13.55 -35.00 -0.84
C ASP A 202 -14.01 -36.16 -1.75
N GLY A 203 -13.86 -36.01 -3.07
CA GLY A 203 -14.23 -37.00 -4.06
C GLY A 203 -14.43 -36.41 -5.45
N PRO A 204 -14.88 -37.22 -6.42
CA PRO A 204 -15.21 -36.71 -7.76
C PRO A 204 -16.48 -35.89 -7.73
N VAL A 205 -16.50 -34.79 -8.47
CA VAL A 205 -17.68 -33.97 -8.71
C VAL A 205 -18.29 -34.30 -10.06
N SER A 206 -19.62 -34.20 -10.21
CA SER A 206 -20.27 -34.36 -11.49
C SER A 206 -20.01 -33.15 -12.39
N MET A 207 -19.91 -33.37 -13.71
CA MET A 207 -19.61 -32.31 -14.69
C MET A 207 -20.67 -31.19 -14.70
N ASP A 208 -21.90 -31.50 -14.38
CA ASP A 208 -22.99 -30.50 -14.24
C ASP A 208 -22.82 -29.57 -13.03
N MET A 209 -22.10 -30.01 -11.98
CA MET A 209 -21.75 -29.17 -10.83
C MET A 209 -20.63 -28.16 -11.14
N LEU A 210 -19.90 -28.33 -12.25
CA LEU A 210 -18.88 -27.37 -12.68
C LEU A 210 -19.47 -26.13 -13.39
N MET A 211 -20.75 -26.16 -13.70
CA MET A 211 -21.48 -25.00 -14.17
C MET A 211 -21.80 -24.11 -12.97
N GLY A 212 -20.81 -23.35 -12.53
CA GLY A 212 -20.95 -22.46 -11.39
C GLY A 212 -22.12 -21.51 -11.56
N GLU A 213 -22.81 -21.25 -10.48
CA GLU A 213 -23.78 -20.15 -10.38
C GLU A 213 -23.06 -18.86 -10.80
N ILE A 214 -23.54 -18.26 -11.90
CA ILE A 214 -23.06 -16.99 -12.47
C ILE A 214 -23.60 -15.84 -11.64
#